data_1415e5af908899f119a2a93e0dfcb364
#
_entry.id   1415e5af908899f119a2a93e0dfcb364
#
_cell.length_a   1.000
_cell.length_b   1.000
_cell.length_c   1.000
_cell.angle_alpha   90.00
_cell.angle_beta   90.00
_cell.angle_gamma   90.00
#
_symmetry.space_group_name_H-M   'P 1'
#
loop_
_entity.id
_entity.type
_entity.pdbx_description
1 polymer ?
#
loop_
_entity_poly.entity_id
_entity_poly.type
_entity_poly.pdbx_seq_one_letter_code
_entity_poly.pdbx_strand_id
1 'polypeptide(L)'
;YILGLEEVKDKGKKLISSAQNPQLGSLYENIASKLNQYSKPNDFESIIKLMIIWINRILFLKLLESQIVKWNAKPEYKFLNPTKINDFDKLEMLFFEILAKKQNDRHHREFDYIPYLNSSLFELHEMEEKSLKISNLADDAHIEYYAKTIIKDENLKRKTGEVCTLHYLFEFLDAYDFSSEGSE
;
A
#
# COMPACT_ATOMS: atom_id res chain seq x y z
N TYR A 1 -3.37 12.28 -3.97
CA TYR A 1 -4.32 11.84 -4.96
C TYR A 1 -4.72 10.38 -4.73
N ILE A 2 -3.83 9.39 -4.89
CA ILE A 2 -4.12 7.95 -4.65
C ILE A 2 -4.69 7.71 -3.24
N LEU A 3 -4.17 8.42 -2.26
CA LEU A 3 -4.61 8.32 -0.87
C LEU A 3 -5.95 9.02 -0.60
N GLY A 4 -6.43 9.89 -1.48
CA GLY A 4 -7.64 10.69 -1.24
C GLY A 4 -7.44 11.82 -0.23
N LEU A 5 -6.20 12.28 -0.05
CA LEU A 5 -5.82 13.32 0.91
C LEU A 5 -5.32 14.56 0.18
N GLU A 6 -5.47 15.72 0.82
CA GLU A 6 -4.95 17.00 0.35
C GLU A 6 -4.20 17.74 1.47
N GLU A 7 -3.24 18.57 1.06
CA GLU A 7 -2.57 19.50 1.95
C GLU A 7 -3.40 20.78 2.02
N VAL A 8 -3.83 21.15 3.21
CA VAL A 8 -4.51 22.42 3.48
C VAL A 8 -3.63 23.32 4.37
N LYS A 9 -3.78 24.63 4.22
CA LYS A 9 -3.09 25.61 5.09
C LYS A 9 -4.10 26.17 6.09
N ASP A 10 -3.81 26.03 7.37
CA ASP A 10 -4.53 26.69 8.45
C ASP A 10 -3.57 27.50 9.30
N LYS A 11 -3.82 28.82 9.42
CA LYS A 11 -3.00 29.76 10.20
C LYS A 11 -1.49 29.65 9.94
N GLY A 12 -1.12 29.43 8.68
CA GLY A 12 0.27 29.29 8.26
C GLY A 12 0.90 27.90 8.49
N LYS A 13 0.17 26.96 9.08
CA LYS A 13 0.60 25.57 9.22
C LYS A 13 0.03 24.73 8.08
N LYS A 14 0.85 23.78 7.61
CA LYS A 14 0.41 22.76 6.66
C LYS A 14 -0.25 21.61 7.43
N LEU A 15 -1.47 21.29 7.07
CA LEU A 15 -2.24 20.19 7.64
C LEU A 15 -2.65 19.23 6.52
N ILE A 16 -2.84 17.97 6.87
CA ILE A 16 -3.42 16.97 5.96
C ILE A 16 -4.90 16.83 6.31
N SER A 17 -5.74 16.86 5.30
CA SER A 17 -7.19 16.68 5.41
C SER A 17 -7.66 15.69 4.35
N SER A 18 -8.87 15.13 4.52
CA SER A 18 -9.56 14.51 3.40
C SER A 18 -9.85 15.57 2.35
N ALA A 19 -9.69 15.23 1.08
CA ALA A 19 -10.16 16.10 0.01
C ALA A 19 -11.66 16.37 0.19
N GLN A 20 -12.12 17.59 -0.12
CA GLN A 20 -13.55 17.93 -0.04
C GLN A 20 -14.42 16.96 -0.86
N ASN A 21 -13.88 16.53 -2.01
CA ASN A 21 -14.43 15.43 -2.81
C ASN A 21 -13.27 14.44 -3.04
N PRO A 22 -13.11 13.42 -2.19
CA PRO A 22 -12.08 12.42 -2.39
C PRO A 22 -12.25 11.79 -3.78
N GLN A 23 -11.14 11.62 -4.49
CA GLN A 23 -11.18 10.94 -5.79
C GLN A 23 -11.84 9.57 -5.61
N LEU A 24 -12.86 9.29 -6.42
CA LEU A 24 -13.52 7.99 -6.44
C LEU A 24 -12.47 6.89 -6.64
N GLY A 25 -12.57 5.83 -5.86
CA GLY A 25 -11.59 4.75 -5.87
C GLY A 25 -10.30 5.04 -5.08
N SER A 26 -10.10 6.24 -4.52
CA SER A 26 -8.94 6.50 -3.65
C SER A 26 -8.96 5.61 -2.41
N LEU A 27 -7.79 5.43 -1.78
CA LEU A 27 -7.68 4.60 -0.58
C LEU A 27 -8.60 5.11 0.56
N TYR A 28 -8.66 6.44 0.76
CA TYR A 28 -9.54 7.06 1.73
C TYR A 28 -11.02 6.71 1.47
N GLU A 29 -11.47 6.87 0.23
CA GLU A 29 -12.85 6.62 -0.15
C GLU A 29 -13.20 5.12 0.01
N ASN A 30 -12.31 4.21 -0.40
CA ASN A 30 -12.50 2.77 -0.22
C ASN A 30 -12.65 2.40 1.26
N ILE A 31 -11.77 2.93 2.14
CA ILE A 31 -11.87 2.70 3.59
C ILE A 31 -13.18 3.27 4.14
N ALA A 32 -13.52 4.52 3.82
CA ALA A 32 -14.73 5.17 4.32
C ALA A 32 -15.99 4.40 3.90
N SER A 33 -16.06 3.95 2.66
CA SER A 33 -17.16 3.15 2.13
C SER A 33 -17.32 1.83 2.89
N LYS A 34 -16.22 1.11 3.15
CA LYS A 34 -16.25 -0.15 3.90
C LYS A 34 -16.60 0.04 5.37
N LEU A 35 -16.05 1.06 6.03
CA LEU A 35 -16.43 1.39 7.41
C LEU A 35 -17.93 1.69 7.52
N ASN A 36 -18.49 2.44 6.59
CA ASN A 36 -19.94 2.69 6.52
C ASN A 36 -20.72 1.37 6.34
N GLN A 37 -20.29 0.52 5.41
CA GLN A 37 -20.93 -0.78 5.15
C GLN A 37 -20.98 -1.66 6.40
N TYR A 38 -19.95 -1.63 7.23
CA TYR A 38 -19.86 -2.40 8.48
C TYR A 38 -20.38 -1.64 9.71
N SER A 39 -20.98 -0.45 9.52
CA SER A 39 -21.47 0.40 10.62
C SER A 39 -20.37 0.71 11.65
N LYS A 40 -19.15 0.91 11.20
CA LYS A 40 -17.99 1.28 12.02
C LYS A 40 -17.77 2.80 11.98
N PRO A 41 -17.11 3.37 13.00
CA PRO A 41 -16.71 4.78 12.95
C PRO A 41 -15.90 5.09 11.69
N ASN A 42 -16.37 6.06 10.90
CA ASN A 42 -15.75 6.47 9.63
C ASN A 42 -15.27 7.93 9.66
N ASP A 43 -14.98 8.44 10.85
CA ASP A 43 -14.39 9.76 11.00
C ASP A 43 -12.96 9.80 10.43
N PHE A 44 -12.52 11.02 10.13
CA PHE A 44 -11.21 11.25 9.51
C PHE A 44 -10.06 10.61 10.30
N GLU A 45 -10.10 10.69 11.63
CA GLU A 45 -9.04 10.16 12.50
C GLU A 45 -8.95 8.62 12.41
N SER A 46 -10.08 7.93 12.42
CA SER A 46 -10.15 6.47 12.28
C SER A 46 -9.62 6.00 10.93
N ILE A 47 -10.00 6.66 9.84
CA ILE A 47 -9.52 6.34 8.50
C ILE A 47 -8.01 6.56 8.40
N ILE A 48 -7.50 7.71 8.86
CA ILE A 48 -6.07 8.02 8.80
C ILE A 48 -5.23 7.04 9.63
N LYS A 49 -5.71 6.61 10.79
CA LYS A 49 -5.01 5.59 11.60
C LYS A 49 -4.83 4.28 10.82
N LEU A 50 -5.89 3.77 10.18
CA LEU A 50 -5.80 2.57 9.34
C LEU A 50 -4.85 2.79 8.16
N MET A 51 -4.96 3.92 7.47
CA MET A 51 -4.07 4.25 6.35
C MET A 51 -2.59 4.26 6.78
N ILE A 52 -2.27 4.87 7.91
CA ILE A 52 -0.89 4.93 8.43
C ILE A 52 -0.38 3.54 8.72
N ILE A 53 -1.17 2.66 9.36
CA ILE A 53 -0.77 1.29 9.67
C ILE A 53 -0.41 0.56 8.36
N TRP A 54 -1.27 0.61 7.37
CA TRP A 54 -1.09 -0.15 6.12
C TRP A 54 0.00 0.45 5.23
N ILE A 55 0.05 1.76 5.08
CA ILE A 55 1.09 2.42 4.28
C ILE A 55 2.48 2.18 4.88
N ASN A 56 2.63 2.21 6.19
CA ASN A 56 3.90 1.89 6.83
C ASN A 56 4.36 0.46 6.52
N ARG A 57 3.44 -0.52 6.55
CA ARG A 57 3.76 -1.90 6.15
C ARG A 57 4.15 -1.99 4.68
N ILE A 58 3.40 -1.36 3.79
CA ILE A 58 3.68 -1.37 2.35
C ILE A 58 5.02 -0.70 2.03
N LEU A 59 5.33 0.44 2.65
CA LEU A 59 6.63 1.10 2.50
C LEU A 59 7.77 0.22 2.99
N PHE A 60 7.60 -0.45 4.14
CA PHE A 60 8.58 -1.39 4.64
C PHE A 60 8.78 -2.57 3.68
N LEU A 61 7.68 -3.14 3.14
CA LEU A 61 7.76 -4.19 2.12
C LEU A 61 8.54 -3.72 0.90
N LYS A 62 8.35 -2.47 0.47
CA LYS A 62 9.06 -1.90 -0.67
C LYS A 62 10.57 -1.77 -0.41
N LEU A 63 10.94 -1.31 0.77
CA LEU A 63 12.35 -1.28 1.21
C LEU A 63 12.95 -2.69 1.24
N LEU A 64 12.24 -3.64 1.83
CA LEU A 64 12.67 -5.04 1.91
C LEU A 64 12.85 -5.67 0.52
N GLU A 65 11.87 -5.47 -0.36
CA GLU A 65 11.95 -5.92 -1.77
C GLU A 65 13.22 -5.41 -2.44
N SER A 66 13.48 -4.11 -2.32
CA SER A 66 14.66 -3.48 -2.93
C SER A 66 15.96 -4.10 -2.42
N GLN A 67 16.05 -4.41 -1.13
CA GLN A 67 17.22 -5.07 -0.56
C GLN A 67 17.36 -6.53 -1.04
N ILE A 68 16.26 -7.29 -1.07
CA ILE A 68 16.28 -8.69 -1.54
C ILE A 68 16.72 -8.75 -3.01
N VAL A 69 16.19 -7.90 -3.86
CA VAL A 69 16.55 -7.84 -5.28
C VAL A 69 18.02 -7.46 -5.44
N LYS A 70 18.48 -6.45 -4.70
CA LYS A 70 19.89 -6.01 -4.73
C LYS A 70 20.86 -7.11 -4.29
N TRP A 71 20.62 -7.75 -3.15
CA TRP A 71 21.53 -8.77 -2.60
C TRP A 71 21.63 -10.03 -3.46
N ASN A 72 20.52 -10.42 -4.08
CA ASN A 72 20.49 -11.63 -4.89
C ASN A 72 20.82 -11.35 -6.37
N ALA A 73 20.85 -10.09 -6.79
CA ALA A 73 20.96 -9.68 -8.19
C ALA A 73 19.89 -10.34 -9.09
N LYS A 74 18.68 -10.52 -8.56
CA LYS A 74 17.58 -11.27 -9.19
C LYS A 74 16.31 -10.42 -9.27
N PRO A 75 16.03 -9.80 -10.43
CA PRO A 75 14.81 -9.01 -10.62
C PRO A 75 13.50 -9.80 -10.40
N GLU A 76 13.52 -11.12 -10.61
CA GLU A 76 12.39 -12.02 -10.37
C GLU A 76 11.96 -12.10 -8.90
N TYR A 77 12.81 -11.66 -7.97
CA TYR A 77 12.49 -11.58 -6.54
C TYR A 77 11.64 -10.34 -6.18
N LYS A 78 11.38 -9.48 -7.17
CA LYS A 78 10.40 -8.41 -7.00
C LYS A 78 9.01 -9.01 -6.77
N PHE A 79 8.36 -8.60 -5.68
CA PHE A 79 7.09 -9.19 -5.27
C PHE A 79 5.93 -8.19 -5.14
N LEU A 80 6.21 -6.91 -4.91
CA LEU A 80 5.19 -5.87 -4.87
C LEU A 80 4.80 -5.43 -6.28
N ASN A 81 4.07 -6.27 -6.97
CA ASN A 81 3.58 -5.99 -8.31
C ASN A 81 2.22 -6.69 -8.56
N PRO A 82 1.43 -6.21 -9.53
CA PRO A 82 0.10 -6.76 -9.82
C PRO A 82 0.06 -8.25 -10.18
N THR A 83 1.16 -8.81 -10.68
CA THR A 83 1.22 -10.22 -11.06
C THR A 83 1.28 -11.15 -9.85
N LYS A 84 2.01 -10.75 -8.80
CA LYS A 84 2.18 -11.55 -7.58
C LYS A 84 1.16 -11.17 -6.51
N ILE A 85 0.82 -9.89 -6.40
CA ILE A 85 -0.13 -9.34 -5.41
C ILE A 85 -1.21 -8.59 -6.19
N ASN A 86 -2.25 -9.31 -6.58
CA ASN A 86 -3.32 -8.79 -7.41
C ASN A 86 -4.51 -8.23 -6.63
N ASP A 87 -4.58 -8.50 -5.32
CA ASP A 87 -5.69 -8.12 -4.44
C ASP A 87 -5.22 -7.82 -3.01
N PHE A 88 -6.11 -7.28 -2.19
CA PHE A 88 -5.82 -6.95 -0.80
C PHE A 88 -5.71 -8.20 0.10
N ASP A 89 -6.33 -9.31 -0.25
CA ASP A 89 -6.17 -10.58 0.46
C ASP A 89 -4.74 -11.09 0.38
N LYS A 90 -4.12 -11.04 -0.81
CA LYS A 90 -2.71 -11.39 -0.97
C LYS A 90 -1.76 -10.42 -0.28
N LEU A 91 -2.12 -9.14 -0.23
CA LEU A 91 -1.34 -8.16 0.52
C LEU A 91 -1.40 -8.45 2.03
N GLU A 92 -2.57 -8.79 2.57
CA GLU A 92 -2.73 -9.20 3.96
C GLU A 92 -1.96 -10.49 4.26
N MET A 93 -2.00 -11.46 3.35
CA MET A 93 -1.22 -12.70 3.43
C MET A 93 0.28 -12.42 3.56
N LEU A 94 0.84 -11.46 2.79
CA LEU A 94 2.24 -11.05 2.97
C LEU A 94 2.52 -10.56 4.39
N PHE A 95 1.63 -9.77 4.98
CA PHE A 95 1.84 -9.24 6.33
C PHE A 95 1.85 -10.37 7.37
N PHE A 96 0.82 -11.22 7.39
CA PHE A 96 0.54 -12.11 8.51
C PHE A 96 0.92 -13.57 8.28
N GLU A 97 1.07 -14.02 7.02
CA GLU A 97 1.39 -15.39 6.69
C GLU A 97 2.85 -15.57 6.22
N ILE A 98 3.46 -14.52 5.66
CA ILE A 98 4.83 -14.58 5.16
C ILE A 98 5.80 -13.91 6.12
N LEU A 99 5.59 -12.64 6.44
CA LEU A 99 6.54 -11.89 7.26
C LEU A 99 6.46 -12.24 8.75
N ALA A 100 5.27 -12.49 9.26
CA ALA A 100 5.03 -12.84 10.65
C ALA A 100 5.32 -14.32 10.99
N LYS A 101 5.53 -15.19 9.99
CA LYS A 101 5.77 -16.64 10.21
C LYS A 101 7.15 -17.07 9.74
N LYS A 102 7.76 -18.00 10.51
CA LYS A 102 8.99 -18.66 10.08
C LYS A 102 8.75 -19.46 8.80
N GLN A 103 9.76 -19.60 7.95
CA GLN A 103 9.64 -20.28 6.67
C GLN A 103 9.04 -21.68 6.76
N ASN A 104 9.37 -22.46 7.79
CA ASN A 104 8.83 -23.81 7.99
C ASN A 104 7.32 -23.84 8.30
N ASP A 105 6.78 -22.74 8.81
CA ASP A 105 5.37 -22.61 9.22
C ASP A 105 4.50 -21.93 8.13
N ARG A 106 5.10 -21.63 6.98
CA ARG A 106 4.42 -20.97 5.83
C ARG A 106 3.73 -22.00 4.94
N HIS A 107 2.58 -21.62 4.42
CA HIS A 107 1.86 -22.39 3.40
C HIS A 107 2.15 -21.94 1.96
N HIS A 108 2.61 -20.71 1.78
CA HIS A 108 2.85 -20.05 0.48
C HIS A 108 4.34 -20.10 0.10
N ARG A 109 4.77 -21.19 -0.49
CA ARG A 109 6.19 -21.48 -0.79
C ARG A 109 6.80 -20.55 -1.85
N GLU A 110 5.98 -19.95 -2.69
CA GLU A 110 6.43 -18.97 -3.70
C GLU A 110 7.10 -17.73 -3.09
N PHE A 111 6.90 -17.47 -1.80
CA PHE A 111 7.50 -16.34 -1.06
C PHE A 111 8.59 -16.77 -0.06
N ASP A 112 9.10 -18.01 -0.13
CA ASP A 112 10.12 -18.52 0.82
C ASP A 112 11.43 -17.74 0.78
N TYR A 113 11.71 -17.01 -0.31
CA TYR A 113 12.86 -16.11 -0.40
C TYR A 113 12.70 -14.83 0.44
N ILE A 114 11.51 -14.50 0.91
CA ILE A 114 11.27 -13.36 1.81
C ILE A 114 11.61 -13.80 3.24
N PRO A 115 12.46 -13.05 3.97
CA PRO A 115 12.84 -13.41 5.33
C PRO A 115 11.65 -13.35 6.31
N TYR A 116 11.71 -14.12 7.38
CA TYR A 116 10.86 -13.93 8.54
C TYR A 116 11.30 -12.68 9.32
N LEU A 117 10.32 -11.88 9.69
CA LEU A 117 10.54 -10.66 10.47
C LEU A 117 9.80 -10.76 11.79
N ASN A 118 10.54 -10.88 12.87
CA ASN A 118 10.00 -10.80 14.21
C ASN A 118 9.78 -9.32 14.60
N SER A 119 8.71 -8.72 14.09
CA SER A 119 8.44 -7.29 14.26
C SER A 119 6.96 -7.06 14.55
N SER A 120 6.68 -6.24 15.55
CA SER A 120 5.31 -5.81 15.89
C SER A 120 4.62 -5.06 14.72
N LEU A 121 5.37 -4.59 13.73
CA LEU A 121 4.82 -4.00 12.52
C LEU A 121 3.90 -4.97 11.77
N PHE A 122 4.18 -6.28 11.84
CA PHE A 122 3.42 -7.34 11.17
C PHE A 122 2.55 -8.14 12.15
N GLU A 123 2.24 -7.59 13.30
CA GLU A 123 1.17 -8.08 14.17
C GLU A 123 -0.14 -7.39 13.84
N LEU A 124 -1.26 -8.08 14.04
CA LEU A 124 -2.58 -7.50 13.83
C LEU A 124 -2.80 -6.36 14.84
N HIS A 125 -3.02 -5.16 14.35
CA HIS A 125 -3.20 -3.99 15.20
C HIS A 125 -4.61 -3.97 15.79
N GLU A 126 -4.77 -3.53 17.04
CA GLU A 126 -6.06 -3.43 17.73
C GLU A 126 -7.12 -2.68 16.90
N MET A 127 -6.70 -1.64 16.17
CA MET A 127 -7.58 -0.87 15.29
C MET A 127 -8.13 -1.72 14.13
N GLU A 128 -7.30 -2.62 13.57
CA GLU A 128 -7.71 -3.53 12.51
C GLU A 128 -8.69 -4.60 13.05
N GLU A 129 -8.43 -5.14 14.24
CA GLU A 129 -9.33 -6.11 14.87
C GLU A 129 -10.71 -5.52 15.15
N LYS A 130 -10.76 -4.28 15.62
CA LYS A 130 -12.02 -3.62 16.04
C LYS A 130 -12.79 -2.98 14.89
N SER A 131 -12.13 -2.64 13.79
CA SER A 131 -12.78 -1.90 12.70
C SER A 131 -12.72 -2.61 11.35
N LEU A 132 -11.60 -2.56 10.66
CA LEU A 132 -11.45 -2.99 9.28
C LEU A 132 -10.06 -3.56 9.05
N LYS A 133 -9.96 -4.75 8.46
CA LYS A 133 -8.71 -5.31 7.95
C LYS A 133 -8.47 -4.84 6.51
N ILE A 134 -7.22 -4.83 6.08
CA ILE A 134 -6.87 -4.42 4.72
C ILE A 134 -7.54 -5.30 3.66
N SER A 135 -7.70 -6.60 3.92
CA SER A 135 -8.40 -7.56 3.05
C SER A 135 -9.89 -7.27 2.86
N ASN A 136 -10.49 -6.43 3.70
CA ASN A 136 -11.89 -6.02 3.50
C ASN A 136 -12.07 -4.93 2.45
N LEU A 137 -10.99 -4.33 1.95
CA LEU A 137 -11.07 -3.29 0.92
C LEU A 137 -11.57 -3.85 -0.40
N ALA A 138 -12.17 -3.00 -1.22
CA ALA A 138 -12.64 -3.39 -2.55
C ALA A 138 -11.45 -3.48 -3.51
N ASP A 139 -11.24 -4.67 -4.08
CA ASP A 139 -10.17 -4.92 -5.05
C ASP A 139 -10.45 -4.31 -6.42
N ASP A 140 -11.74 -4.10 -6.73
CA ASP A 140 -12.24 -3.49 -7.96
C ASP A 140 -12.31 -1.96 -7.91
N ALA A 141 -11.79 -1.34 -6.86
CA ALA A 141 -11.66 0.11 -6.79
C ALA A 141 -10.68 0.61 -7.84
N HIS A 142 -11.16 1.41 -8.79
CA HIS A 142 -10.37 2.01 -9.86
C HIS A 142 -10.26 3.52 -9.68
N ILE A 143 -9.14 4.06 -10.08
CA ILE A 143 -8.83 5.48 -10.05
C ILE A 143 -8.14 5.88 -11.35
N GLU A 144 -8.42 7.05 -11.87
CA GLU A 144 -7.68 7.59 -13.02
C GLU A 144 -6.24 7.94 -12.63
N TYR A 145 -5.29 7.75 -13.55
CA TYR A 145 -3.94 8.27 -13.33
C TYR A 145 -3.98 9.79 -13.17
N TYR A 146 -3.29 10.27 -12.14
CA TYR A 146 -3.17 11.71 -11.92
C TYR A 146 -2.49 12.39 -13.13
N ALA A 147 -3.06 13.48 -13.63
CA ALA A 147 -2.57 14.16 -14.84
C ALA A 147 -1.08 14.56 -14.78
N LYS A 148 -0.54 14.77 -13.56
CA LYS A 148 0.88 15.06 -13.33
C LYS A 148 1.63 13.85 -12.77
N THR A 149 1.15 12.62 -12.97
CA THR A 149 1.83 11.42 -12.51
C THR A 149 3.26 11.34 -13.03
N ILE A 150 4.15 10.80 -12.21
CA ILE A 150 5.55 10.50 -12.60
C ILE A 150 5.66 9.14 -13.31
N ILE A 151 4.61 8.32 -13.23
CA ILE A 151 4.59 6.98 -13.82
C ILE A 151 4.52 7.11 -15.35
N LYS A 152 5.38 6.37 -16.02
CA LYS A 152 5.49 6.38 -17.49
C LYS A 152 5.20 5.00 -18.06
N ASP A 153 4.70 4.99 -19.28
CA ASP A 153 4.55 3.80 -20.11
C ASP A 153 5.88 3.40 -20.77
N GLU A 154 5.85 2.33 -21.57
CA GLU A 154 7.02 1.83 -22.33
C GLU A 154 7.60 2.88 -23.32
N ASN A 155 6.79 3.83 -23.75
CA ASN A 155 7.18 4.92 -24.64
C ASN A 155 7.65 6.18 -23.88
N LEU A 156 7.90 6.10 -22.58
CA LEU A 156 8.28 7.17 -21.69
C LEU A 156 7.24 8.31 -21.58
N LYS A 157 6.00 8.07 -22.00
CA LYS A 157 4.87 8.98 -21.83
C LYS A 157 4.19 8.73 -20.48
N ARG A 158 3.63 9.78 -19.88
CA ARG A 158 2.84 9.63 -18.66
C ARG A 158 1.67 8.69 -18.90
N LYS A 159 1.48 7.75 -17.99
CA LYS A 159 0.31 6.88 -18.04
C LYS A 159 -0.97 7.67 -17.88
N THR A 160 -2.03 7.24 -18.57
CA THR A 160 -3.38 7.81 -18.54
C THR A 160 -4.40 6.68 -18.50
N GLY A 161 -5.66 7.00 -18.21
CA GLY A 161 -6.74 6.04 -18.08
C GLY A 161 -6.92 5.55 -16.65
N GLU A 162 -7.75 4.55 -16.46
CA GLU A 162 -8.07 3.98 -15.15
C GLU A 162 -7.14 2.82 -14.79
N VAL A 163 -6.90 2.68 -13.50
CA VAL A 163 -6.07 1.60 -12.92
C VAL A 163 -6.64 1.20 -11.56
N CYS A 164 -6.51 -0.08 -11.20
CA CYS A 164 -6.80 -0.53 -9.85
C CYS A 164 -5.94 0.24 -8.83
N THR A 165 -6.55 0.73 -7.76
CA THR A 165 -5.88 1.59 -6.77
C THR A 165 -4.67 0.92 -6.12
N LEU A 166 -4.76 -0.38 -5.81
CA LEU A 166 -3.63 -1.15 -5.28
C LEU A 166 -2.47 -1.21 -6.29
N HIS A 167 -2.78 -1.44 -7.57
CA HIS A 167 -1.77 -1.50 -8.63
C HIS A 167 -1.12 -0.14 -8.86
N TYR A 168 -1.92 0.94 -8.83
CA TYR A 168 -1.39 2.30 -8.93
C TYR A 168 -0.42 2.61 -7.77
N LEU A 169 -0.74 2.16 -6.55
CA LEU A 169 0.15 2.34 -5.40
C LEU A 169 1.49 1.63 -5.62
N PHE A 170 1.49 0.40 -6.13
CA PHE A 170 2.73 -0.31 -6.44
C PHE A 170 3.53 0.36 -7.55
N GLU A 171 2.90 0.76 -8.65
CA GLU A 171 3.56 1.47 -9.74
C GLU A 171 4.13 2.81 -9.27
N PHE A 172 3.41 3.52 -8.38
CA PHE A 172 3.90 4.76 -7.80
C PHE A 172 5.15 4.53 -6.96
N LEU A 173 5.17 3.49 -6.12
CA LEU A 173 6.35 3.14 -5.34
C LEU A 173 7.51 2.68 -6.23
N ASP A 174 7.23 1.98 -7.32
CA ASP A 174 8.25 1.56 -8.29
C ASP A 174 8.92 2.71 -9.04
N ALA A 175 8.27 3.86 -9.11
CA ALA A 175 8.85 5.04 -9.73
C ALA A 175 9.96 5.70 -8.89
N TYR A 176 10.17 5.23 -7.65
CA TYR A 176 11.24 5.68 -6.77
C TYR A 176 12.30 4.60 -6.57
N ASP A 177 13.55 5.01 -6.47
CA ASP A 177 14.65 4.12 -6.13
C ASP A 177 14.79 3.99 -4.61
N PHE A 178 14.45 2.84 -4.08
CA PHE A 178 14.61 2.48 -2.67
C PHE A 178 15.92 1.71 -2.39
N SER A 179 16.73 1.48 -3.42
CA SER A 179 17.98 0.72 -3.30
C SER A 179 19.21 1.61 -3.03
N SER A 180 19.07 2.92 -3.23
CA SER A 180 20.20 3.85 -3.04
C SER A 180 20.58 3.93 -1.56
N GLU A 181 21.80 3.55 -1.27
CA GLU A 181 22.49 4.02 -0.07
C GLU A 181 22.58 5.54 -0.22
N GLY A 182 22.12 6.27 0.81
CA GLY A 182 22.25 7.72 0.79
C GLY A 182 23.69 8.05 0.42
N SER A 183 23.85 8.82 -0.66
CA SER A 183 25.16 9.37 -1.01
C SER A 183 25.65 10.17 0.20
N GLU A 184 26.73 9.70 0.83
CA GLU A 184 27.50 10.50 1.77
C GLU A 184 27.95 11.82 1.13
#